data_4f61498b44b16b373ac8667f706481be
#
_entry.id   4f61498b44b16b373ac8667f706481be
#
_cell.length_a   1.000
_cell.length_b   1.000
_cell.length_c   1.000
_cell.angle_alpha   90.00
_cell.angle_beta   90.00
_cell.angle_gamma   90.00
#
_symmetry.space_group_name_H-M   'P 1'
#
loop_
_entity.id
_entity.type
_entity.pdbx_description
1 polymer ?
#
loop_
_entity_poly.entity_id
_entity_poly.type
_entity_poly.pdbx_seq_one_letter_code
_entity_poly.pdbx_strand_id
1 'polypeptide(L)'
;ASITATMQVKELGVHFVMAKAMNSLHGRIVEKIGADKVIYPEHSMGIRVARNLLSSGFVDMFELSSDFSMAEFKIPREWIGKTLRELKVREKYNINLIGLKHGDKMNMNVAPDEVFPADCTVVAAGANSDLNKVSEN
;
A
#
# COMPACT_ATOMS: atom_id res chain seq x y z
N ALA A 1 -1.86 -19.56 23.69
CA ALA A 1 -0.62 -18.83 24.01
C ALA A 1 -0.80 -17.32 24.03
N SER A 2 -1.44 -16.72 23.02
CA SER A 2 -1.61 -15.25 22.96
C SER A 2 -2.57 -14.68 24.01
N ILE A 3 -3.60 -15.41 24.40
CA ILE A 3 -4.57 -15.02 25.45
C ILE A 3 -3.85 -14.90 26.79
N THR A 4 -3.15 -15.95 27.19
CA THR A 4 -2.40 -15.99 28.46
C THR A 4 -1.30 -14.93 28.49
N ALA A 5 -0.53 -14.81 27.42
CA ALA A 5 0.52 -13.79 27.32
C ALA A 5 -0.03 -12.37 27.41
N THR A 6 -1.15 -12.08 26.74
CA THR A 6 -1.81 -10.77 26.80
C THR A 6 -2.23 -10.43 28.23
N MET A 7 -2.85 -11.36 28.92
CA MET A 7 -3.26 -11.16 30.31
C MET A 7 -2.06 -10.89 31.22
N GLN A 8 -1.01 -11.71 31.11
CA GLN A 8 0.21 -11.54 31.93
C GLN A 8 0.90 -10.20 31.73
N VAL A 9 1.07 -9.74 30.47
CA VAL A 9 1.73 -8.46 30.23
C VAL A 9 0.88 -7.28 30.67
N LYS A 10 -0.45 -7.37 30.63
CA LYS A 10 -1.33 -6.35 31.20
C LYS A 10 -1.27 -6.32 32.73
N GLU A 11 -1.22 -7.46 33.38
CA GLU A 11 -1.03 -7.56 34.85
C GLU A 11 0.31 -6.98 35.30
N LEU A 12 1.35 -7.07 34.44
CA LEU A 12 2.65 -6.43 34.69
C LEU A 12 2.65 -4.90 34.47
N GLY A 13 1.53 -4.33 34.09
CA GLY A 13 1.38 -2.88 33.94
C GLY A 13 1.88 -2.32 32.61
N VAL A 14 2.01 -3.13 31.58
CA VAL A 14 2.38 -2.66 30.24
C VAL A 14 1.26 -1.76 29.69
N HIS A 15 1.62 -0.51 29.35
CA HIS A 15 0.64 0.50 28.95
C HIS A 15 -0.07 0.20 27.63
N PHE A 16 0.63 -0.35 26.64
CA PHE A 16 0.06 -0.66 25.35
C PHE A 16 0.41 -2.09 24.93
N VAL A 17 -0.62 -2.88 24.65
CA VAL A 17 -0.49 -4.27 24.24
C VAL A 17 -1.20 -4.49 22.92
N MET A 18 -0.44 -4.89 21.91
CA MET A 18 -0.97 -5.29 20.62
C MET A 18 -0.97 -6.81 20.52
N ALA A 19 -2.10 -7.40 20.18
CA ALA A 19 -2.25 -8.85 20.05
C ALA A 19 -2.59 -9.22 18.60
N LYS A 20 -2.01 -10.33 18.15
CA LYS A 20 -2.39 -10.98 16.91
C LYS A 20 -3.57 -11.91 17.17
N ALA A 21 -4.60 -11.87 16.34
CA ALA A 21 -5.71 -12.80 16.37
C ALA A 21 -5.84 -13.55 15.04
N MET A 22 -6.29 -14.81 15.12
CA MET A 22 -6.49 -15.66 13.95
C MET A 22 -7.91 -15.53 13.38
N ASN A 23 -8.87 -15.17 14.22
CA ASN A 23 -10.28 -15.00 13.85
C ASN A 23 -10.97 -13.98 14.78
N SER A 24 -12.21 -13.64 14.45
CA SER A 24 -12.97 -12.63 15.20
C SER A 24 -13.26 -13.04 16.64
N LEU A 25 -13.48 -14.32 16.93
CA LEU A 25 -13.70 -14.80 18.29
C LEU A 25 -12.45 -14.62 19.14
N HIS A 26 -11.30 -15.06 18.64
CA HIS A 26 -9.99 -14.88 19.29
C HIS A 26 -9.72 -13.39 19.54
N GLY A 27 -9.97 -12.53 18.54
CA GLY A 27 -9.81 -11.08 18.67
C GLY A 27 -10.65 -10.48 19.79
N ARG A 28 -11.93 -10.81 19.88
CA ARG A 28 -12.81 -10.35 20.96
C ARG A 28 -12.35 -10.80 22.34
N ILE A 29 -11.80 -12.01 22.45
CA ILE A 29 -11.27 -12.53 23.72
C ILE A 29 -10.06 -11.69 24.16
N VAL A 30 -9.07 -11.49 23.27
CA VAL A 30 -7.85 -10.72 23.62
C VAL A 30 -8.15 -9.25 23.90
N GLU A 31 -9.12 -8.65 23.24
CA GLU A 31 -9.61 -7.29 23.59
C GLU A 31 -10.18 -7.25 25.00
N LYS A 32 -11.04 -8.21 25.34
CA LYS A 32 -11.67 -8.27 26.67
C LYS A 32 -10.67 -8.49 27.81
N ILE A 33 -9.58 -9.17 27.58
CA ILE A 33 -8.53 -9.38 28.59
C ILE A 33 -7.48 -8.27 28.62
N GLY A 34 -7.66 -7.21 27.82
CA GLY A 34 -6.91 -5.98 27.94
C GLY A 34 -5.99 -5.64 26.78
N ALA A 35 -6.04 -6.31 25.64
CA ALA A 35 -5.33 -5.86 24.46
C ALA A 35 -5.86 -4.52 23.98
N ASP A 36 -4.98 -3.57 23.78
CA ASP A 36 -5.33 -2.22 23.30
C ASP A 36 -5.56 -2.19 21.80
N LYS A 37 -4.92 -3.11 21.08
CA LYS A 37 -5.10 -3.27 19.64
C LYS A 37 -5.02 -4.74 19.25
N VAL A 38 -5.92 -5.15 18.37
CA VAL A 38 -5.91 -6.49 17.77
C VAL A 38 -5.62 -6.38 16.29
N ILE A 39 -4.73 -7.22 15.79
CA ILE A 39 -4.37 -7.31 14.38
C ILE A 39 -4.68 -8.70 13.83
N TYR A 40 -5.04 -8.74 12.56
CA TYR A 40 -5.35 -9.96 11.80
C TYR A 40 -4.46 -10.02 10.56
N PRO A 41 -3.16 -10.31 10.70
CA PRO A 41 -2.19 -10.14 9.61
C PRO A 41 -2.49 -11.01 8.39
N GLU A 42 -2.90 -12.25 8.60
CA GLU A 42 -3.21 -13.17 7.50
C GLU A 42 -4.46 -12.72 6.72
N HIS A 43 -5.49 -12.25 7.42
CA HIS A 43 -6.70 -11.70 6.79
C HIS A 43 -6.40 -10.42 6.01
N SER A 44 -5.67 -9.50 6.60
CA SER A 44 -5.27 -8.25 5.97
C SER A 44 -4.38 -8.48 4.75
N MET A 45 -3.41 -9.39 4.83
CA MET A 45 -2.56 -9.77 3.71
C MET A 45 -3.37 -10.50 2.62
N GLY A 46 -4.31 -11.35 2.99
CA GLY A 46 -5.19 -12.03 2.05
C GLY A 46 -6.03 -11.05 1.22
N ILE A 47 -6.60 -10.03 1.85
CA ILE A 47 -7.33 -8.96 1.15
C ILE A 47 -6.40 -8.21 0.19
N ARG A 48 -5.18 -7.88 0.61
CA ARG A 48 -4.19 -7.19 -0.22
C ARG A 48 -3.81 -8.01 -1.45
N VAL A 49 -3.51 -9.30 -1.28
CA VAL A 49 -3.19 -10.22 -2.37
C VAL A 49 -4.37 -10.37 -3.32
N ALA A 50 -5.58 -10.57 -2.81
CA ALA A 50 -6.79 -10.69 -3.63
C ALA A 50 -7.02 -9.41 -4.46
N ARG A 51 -6.86 -8.24 -3.85
CA ARG A 51 -6.98 -6.95 -4.53
C ARG A 51 -5.96 -6.80 -5.65
N ASN A 52 -4.70 -7.16 -5.40
CA ASN A 52 -3.63 -7.12 -6.40
C ASN A 52 -3.90 -8.08 -7.58
N LEU A 53 -4.47 -9.24 -7.31
CA LEU A 53 -4.84 -10.21 -8.35
C LEU A 53 -6.04 -9.77 -9.19
N LEU A 54 -7.00 -9.10 -8.58
CA LEU A 54 -8.21 -8.61 -9.25
C LEU A 54 -8.00 -7.29 -9.99
N SER A 55 -6.99 -6.52 -9.60
CA SER A 55 -6.66 -5.22 -10.22
C SER A 55 -5.79 -5.45 -11.44
N SER A 56 -6.35 -5.34 -12.62
CA SER A 56 -5.56 -5.31 -13.85
C SER A 56 -4.69 -4.04 -13.86
N GLY A 57 -3.37 -4.21 -13.96
CA GLY A 57 -2.43 -3.10 -14.11
C GLY A 57 -1.61 -2.73 -12.87
N PHE A 58 -2.02 -3.10 -11.68
CA PHE A 58 -1.20 -2.88 -10.47
C PHE A 58 -0.25 -4.04 -10.20
N VAL A 59 1.00 -3.69 -9.87
CA VAL A 59 1.98 -4.63 -9.32
C VAL A 59 1.74 -4.81 -7.83
N ASP A 60 1.47 -3.70 -7.13
CA ASP A 60 1.11 -3.68 -5.71
C ASP A 60 0.27 -2.44 -5.41
N MET A 61 -0.56 -2.50 -4.38
CA MET A 61 -1.38 -1.41 -3.93
C MET A 61 -1.44 -1.39 -2.41
N PHE A 62 -1.20 -0.23 -1.84
CA PHE A 62 -1.24 0.01 -0.40
C PHE A 62 -2.31 1.06 -0.08
N GLU A 63 -3.34 0.66 0.65
CA GLU A 63 -4.44 1.53 1.02
C GLU A 63 -4.03 2.50 2.14
N LEU A 64 -4.20 3.79 1.90
CA LEU A 64 -3.95 4.86 2.88
C LEU A 64 -5.24 5.23 3.63
N SER A 65 -6.35 5.21 2.93
CA SER A 65 -7.70 5.41 3.46
C SER A 65 -8.71 4.70 2.55
N SER A 66 -10.00 4.83 2.82
CA SER A 66 -11.04 4.26 1.97
C SER A 66 -10.97 4.73 0.51
N ASP A 67 -10.52 5.97 0.28
CA ASP A 67 -10.57 6.62 -1.02
C ASP A 67 -9.21 6.84 -1.68
N PHE A 68 -8.13 6.75 -0.89
CA PHE A 68 -6.78 7.06 -1.33
C PHE A 68 -5.83 5.89 -1.10
N SER A 69 -4.96 5.65 -2.08
CA SER A 69 -3.96 4.59 -2.04
C SER A 69 -2.62 5.06 -2.59
N MET A 70 -1.59 4.32 -2.25
CA MET A 70 -0.31 4.33 -2.93
C MET A 70 -0.22 3.05 -3.76
N ALA A 71 0.15 3.16 -5.02
CA ALA A 71 0.18 2.02 -5.92
C ALA A 71 1.47 1.97 -6.74
N GLU A 72 1.93 0.75 -6.99
CA GLU A 72 2.95 0.45 -7.97
C GLU A 72 2.27 -0.16 -9.20
N PHE A 73 2.54 0.39 -10.36
CA PHE A 73 1.98 -0.08 -11.62
C PHE A 73 3.00 0.01 -12.75
N LYS A 74 2.79 -0.78 -13.80
CA LYS A 74 3.64 -0.72 -14.99
C LYS A 74 3.50 0.65 -15.63
N ILE A 75 4.63 1.16 -16.14
CA ILE A 75 4.61 2.46 -16.81
C ILE A 75 3.60 2.46 -17.97
N PRO A 76 2.71 3.44 -18.04
CA PRO A 76 1.82 3.60 -19.19
C PRO A 76 2.63 3.78 -20.47
N ARG A 77 2.19 3.16 -21.55
CA ARG A 77 2.90 3.25 -22.85
C ARG A 77 3.11 4.67 -23.32
N GLU A 78 2.13 5.54 -23.08
CA GLU A 78 2.18 6.95 -23.47
C GLU A 78 3.19 7.78 -22.66
N TRP A 79 3.70 7.25 -21.53
CA TRP A 79 4.70 7.92 -20.70
C TRP A 79 6.14 7.59 -21.14
N ILE A 80 6.34 6.48 -21.83
CA ILE A 80 7.66 6.01 -22.24
C ILE A 80 8.32 7.03 -23.17
N GLY A 81 9.57 7.38 -22.87
CA GLY A 81 10.33 8.37 -23.63
C GLY A 81 9.99 9.82 -23.34
N LYS A 82 9.03 10.10 -22.48
CA LYS A 82 8.69 11.45 -22.04
C LYS A 82 9.32 11.78 -20.69
N THR A 83 9.40 13.06 -20.38
CA THR A 83 9.88 13.54 -19.09
C THR A 83 8.73 13.82 -18.14
N LEU A 84 9.03 13.88 -16.83
CA LEU A 84 8.04 14.24 -15.82
C LEU A 84 7.43 15.63 -16.10
N ARG A 85 8.25 16.56 -16.59
CA ARG A 85 7.82 17.92 -16.96
C ARG A 85 6.79 17.90 -18.09
N GLU A 86 7.05 17.10 -19.13
CA GLU A 86 6.13 16.97 -20.28
C GLU A 86 4.83 16.29 -19.92
N LEU A 87 4.89 15.29 -19.04
CA LEU A 87 3.73 14.52 -18.63
C LEU A 87 2.76 15.28 -17.75
N LYS A 88 3.25 16.24 -16.95
CA LYS A 88 2.42 17.00 -16.01
C LYS A 88 1.51 16.10 -15.18
N VAL A 89 2.10 15.08 -14.55
CA VAL A 89 1.39 13.95 -13.93
C VAL A 89 0.33 14.42 -12.93
N ARG A 90 0.66 15.41 -12.10
CA ARG A 90 -0.28 15.95 -11.12
C ARG A 90 -1.47 16.67 -11.77
N GLU A 91 -1.22 17.42 -12.83
CA GLU A 91 -2.25 18.23 -13.51
C GLU A 91 -3.17 17.38 -14.38
N LYS A 92 -2.58 16.44 -15.14
CA LYS A 92 -3.33 15.62 -16.09
C LYS A 92 -4.00 14.40 -15.46
N TYR A 93 -3.33 13.77 -14.51
CA TYR A 93 -3.78 12.48 -13.95
C TYR A 93 -4.23 12.58 -12.48
N ASN A 94 -4.03 13.74 -11.86
CA ASN A 94 -4.41 14.01 -10.47
C ASN A 94 -3.80 13.02 -9.46
N ILE A 95 -2.59 12.56 -9.75
CA ILE A 95 -1.82 11.67 -8.88
C ILE A 95 -0.46 12.30 -8.55
N ASN A 96 0.13 11.87 -7.45
CA ASN A 96 1.46 12.29 -7.04
C ASN A 96 2.45 11.18 -7.34
N LEU A 97 3.41 11.45 -8.21
CA LEU A 97 4.51 10.54 -8.48
C LEU A 97 5.44 10.49 -7.26
N ILE A 98 5.67 9.29 -6.73
CA ILE A 98 6.58 9.06 -5.61
C ILE A 98 7.94 8.63 -6.12
N GLY A 99 7.98 7.74 -7.11
CA GLY A 99 9.23 7.27 -7.65
C GLY A 99 9.07 6.35 -8.85
N LEU A 100 10.21 5.97 -9.40
CA LEU A 100 10.34 4.97 -10.45
C LEU A 100 11.13 3.78 -9.92
N LYS A 101 10.70 2.59 -10.24
CA LYS A 101 11.40 1.35 -9.92
C LYS A 101 11.85 0.65 -11.20
N HIS A 102 13.13 0.41 -11.30
CA HIS A 102 13.75 -0.32 -12.40
C HIS A 102 14.55 -1.50 -11.86
N GLY A 103 14.04 -2.71 -12.06
CA GLY A 103 14.56 -3.90 -11.39
C GLY A 103 14.43 -3.77 -9.86
N ASP A 104 15.51 -3.93 -9.13
CA ASP A 104 15.56 -3.78 -7.66
C ASP A 104 15.91 -2.36 -7.20
N LYS A 105 16.12 -1.43 -8.15
CA LYS A 105 16.49 -0.05 -7.84
C LYS A 105 15.28 0.85 -7.84
N MET A 106 15.10 1.58 -6.75
CA MET A 106 14.07 2.60 -6.58
C MET A 106 14.69 4.00 -6.70
N ASN A 107 14.20 4.83 -7.62
CA ASN A 107 14.53 6.24 -7.70
C ASN A 107 13.37 7.07 -7.12
N MET A 108 13.58 7.64 -5.94
CA MET A 108 12.60 8.48 -5.24
C MET A 108 12.75 9.97 -5.59
N ASN A 109 13.80 10.34 -6.32
CA ASN A 109 14.11 11.72 -6.70
C ASN A 109 14.12 11.85 -8.23
N VAL A 110 12.97 11.58 -8.85
CA VAL A 110 12.84 11.70 -10.31
C VAL A 110 12.99 13.16 -10.71
N ALA A 111 14.02 13.47 -11.48
CA ALA A 111 14.24 14.82 -11.96
C ALA A 111 13.16 15.23 -13.00
N PRO A 112 12.74 16.51 -13.05
CA PRO A 112 11.72 16.95 -14.00
C PRO A 112 12.05 16.65 -15.47
N ASP A 113 13.31 16.63 -15.82
CA ASP A 113 13.81 16.38 -17.18
C ASP A 113 14.30 14.95 -17.40
N GLU A 114 14.12 14.07 -16.42
CA GLU A 114 14.43 12.66 -16.54
C GLU A 114 13.42 11.94 -17.45
N VAL A 115 13.95 11.19 -18.42
CA VAL A 115 13.14 10.44 -19.38
C VAL A 115 12.70 9.10 -18.77
N PHE A 116 11.45 8.78 -18.91
CA PHE A 116 10.90 7.53 -18.38
C PHE A 116 11.28 6.34 -19.27
N PRO A 117 11.98 5.32 -18.73
CA PRO A 117 12.35 4.14 -19.48
C PRO A 117 11.17 3.17 -19.67
N ALA A 118 11.28 2.30 -20.67
CA ALA A 118 10.21 1.34 -21.00
C ALA A 118 10.01 0.25 -19.94
N ASP A 119 11.10 -0.20 -19.31
CA ASP A 119 11.09 -1.36 -18.41
C ASP A 119 11.08 -0.94 -16.92
N CYS A 120 10.20 -0.02 -16.57
CA CYS A 120 10.08 0.41 -15.18
C CYS A 120 8.64 0.30 -14.68
N THR A 121 8.50 0.33 -13.36
CA THR A 121 7.23 0.55 -12.70
C THR A 121 7.21 1.92 -12.06
N VAL A 122 6.02 2.46 -11.92
CA VAL A 122 5.77 3.77 -11.32
C VAL A 122 5.15 3.56 -9.96
N VAL A 123 5.65 4.27 -8.96
CA VAL A 123 5.01 4.36 -7.65
C VAL A 123 4.37 5.73 -7.51
N ALA A 124 3.07 5.76 -7.30
CA ALA A 124 2.30 6.99 -7.18
C ALA A 124 1.24 6.88 -6.09
N ALA A 125 0.82 8.03 -5.57
CA ALA A 125 -0.26 8.13 -4.60
C ALA A 125 -1.37 9.04 -5.13
N GLY A 126 -2.61 8.68 -4.85
CA GLY A 126 -3.75 9.47 -5.27
C GLY A 126 -5.08 8.79 -4.93
N ALA A 127 -6.17 9.34 -5.43
CA ALA A 127 -7.47 8.73 -5.31
C ALA A 127 -7.52 7.40 -6.07
N ASN A 128 -8.22 6.43 -5.52
CA ASN A 128 -8.34 5.09 -6.12
C ASN A 128 -8.84 5.15 -7.57
N SER A 129 -9.81 6.01 -7.84
CA SER A 129 -10.36 6.21 -9.20
C SER A 129 -9.33 6.76 -10.20
N ASP A 130 -8.48 7.69 -9.76
CA ASP A 130 -7.46 8.28 -10.61
C ASP A 130 -6.31 7.30 -10.88
N LEU A 131 -5.90 6.54 -9.87
CA LEU A 131 -4.90 5.46 -10.02
C LEU A 131 -5.39 4.38 -10.98
N ASN A 132 -6.65 3.97 -10.89
CA ASN A 132 -7.24 2.97 -11.79
C ASN A 132 -7.20 3.43 -13.25
N LYS A 133 -7.58 4.69 -13.53
CA LYS A 133 -7.54 5.26 -14.89
C LYS A 133 -6.14 5.22 -15.50
N VAL A 134 -5.12 5.51 -14.72
CA VAL A 134 -3.73 5.53 -15.19
C VAL A 134 -3.19 4.12 -15.40
N SER A 135 -3.50 3.18 -14.53
CA SER A 135 -3.00 1.80 -14.60
C SER A 135 -3.59 1.00 -15.76
N GLU A 136 -4.75 1.37 -16.27
CA GLU A 136 -5.42 0.72 -17.40
C GLU A 136 -4.84 1.12 -18.77
N ASN A 137 -4.04 2.16 -18.81
CA ASN A 137 -3.38 2.66 -20.02
C ASN A 137 -1.97 2.06 -20.16
#